data_9cec667c9eb28815f8c642744b9111ce
#
_entry.id   9cec667c9eb28815f8c642744b9111ce
#
_cell.length_a   1.000
_cell.length_b   1.000
_cell.length_c   1.000
_cell.angle_alpha   90.00
_cell.angle_beta   90.00
_cell.angle_gamma   90.00
#
_symmetry.space_group_name_H-M   'P 1'
#
loop_
_entity.id
_entity.type
_entity.pdbx_description
1 polymer ?
#
loop_
_entity_poly.entity_id
_entity_poly.type
_entity_poly.pdbx_seq_one_letter_code
_entity_poly.pdbx_strand_id
1 'polypeptide(L)'
;MIKILTILVVTSFANLVCAAVPYDHVHLTATNAREAVTWYSKHFGGNPGSFNRGDADVVEYPTDRVFYGDLSVIFFEREPTGGSVGTGVDHIGFSMANVEEVAMNLLADGGQQIGDFVEFSGMKIAFVLDPWGTKIELIDDPDTRGLHHIHLSSPQPQDTLAWYQDIFGGEIVQWKGVLPAINYSNVWLMAAQTTESVAPTQGRAMDHLGWASSSLDEFGQNLMLNDVEFSMEPRSFRGIRISFIEGPDGVRIEVVEPD
;
A
#
# COMPACT_ATOMS: atom_id res chain seq x y z
N MET A 1 -35.96 -41.47 -40.07
CA MET A 1 -34.66 -41.12 -39.44
C MET A 1 -34.72 -39.66 -39.08
N ILE A 2 -34.96 -39.36 -37.80
CA ILE A 2 -34.99 -37.97 -37.28
C ILE A 2 -33.59 -37.63 -36.83
N LYS A 3 -33.00 -36.60 -37.44
CA LYS A 3 -31.69 -36.06 -36.98
C LYS A 3 -31.94 -35.08 -35.85
N ILE A 4 -31.51 -35.45 -34.64
CA ILE A 4 -31.52 -34.56 -33.49
C ILE A 4 -30.28 -33.66 -33.61
N LEU A 5 -30.52 -32.35 -33.76
CA LEU A 5 -29.49 -31.33 -33.78
C LEU A 5 -29.23 -30.90 -32.31
N THR A 6 -28.14 -31.32 -31.76
CA THR A 6 -27.71 -30.88 -30.42
C THR A 6 -27.08 -29.49 -30.55
N ILE A 7 -27.75 -28.46 -30.04
CA ILE A 7 -27.22 -27.12 -29.96
C ILE A 7 -26.39 -27.05 -28.68
N LEU A 8 -25.07 -26.90 -28.83
CA LEU A 8 -24.14 -26.63 -27.74
C LEU A 8 -24.21 -25.12 -27.40
N VAL A 9 -24.86 -24.78 -26.29
CA VAL A 9 -24.87 -23.40 -25.77
C VAL A 9 -23.58 -23.21 -25.02
N VAL A 10 -22.62 -22.52 -25.61
CA VAL A 10 -21.41 -22.07 -24.93
C VAL A 10 -21.78 -20.78 -24.20
N THR A 11 -22.01 -20.86 -22.89
CA THR A 11 -22.14 -19.68 -22.02
C THR A 11 -20.73 -19.15 -21.75
N SER A 12 -20.34 -18.07 -22.44
CA SER A 12 -19.17 -17.28 -22.07
C SER A 12 -19.50 -16.52 -20.78
N PHE A 13 -18.92 -16.95 -19.67
CA PHE A 13 -18.84 -16.12 -18.47
C PHE A 13 -17.82 -15.01 -18.79
N ALA A 14 -18.30 -13.83 -19.09
CA ALA A 14 -17.46 -12.64 -19.03
C ALA A 14 -17.12 -12.44 -17.54
N ASN A 15 -15.86 -12.62 -17.17
CA ASN A 15 -15.37 -12.14 -15.89
C ASN A 15 -15.57 -10.62 -15.91
N LEU A 16 -16.57 -10.12 -15.18
CA LEU A 16 -16.65 -8.71 -14.86
C LEU A 16 -15.44 -8.41 -13.97
N VAL A 17 -14.38 -7.85 -14.54
CA VAL A 17 -13.33 -7.24 -13.76
C VAL A 17 -13.97 -6.07 -13.03
N CYS A 18 -14.18 -6.20 -11.75
CA CYS A 18 -14.65 -5.11 -10.91
C CYS A 18 -13.62 -3.98 -10.99
N ALA A 19 -14.08 -2.74 -11.17
CA ALA A 19 -13.17 -1.60 -11.14
C ALA A 19 -12.41 -1.60 -9.79
N ALA A 20 -11.10 -1.36 -9.86
CA ALA A 20 -10.27 -1.34 -8.67
C ALA A 20 -10.72 -0.23 -7.71
N VAL A 21 -10.84 -0.55 -6.44
CA VAL A 21 -11.02 0.43 -5.36
C VAL A 21 -9.74 1.26 -5.28
N PRO A 22 -9.80 2.60 -5.30
CA PRO A 22 -8.60 3.42 -5.26
C PRO A 22 -7.77 3.20 -3.99
N TYR A 23 -6.44 3.08 -4.15
CA TYR A 23 -5.52 3.15 -3.03
C TYR A 23 -5.46 4.60 -2.54
N ASP A 24 -5.54 4.82 -1.24
CA ASP A 24 -5.67 6.15 -0.62
C ASP A 24 -4.40 6.55 0.13
N HIS A 25 -3.89 5.65 0.99
CA HIS A 25 -2.73 5.99 1.81
C HIS A 25 -1.96 4.78 2.33
N VAL A 26 -0.76 5.05 2.83
CA VAL A 26 -0.04 4.19 3.77
C VAL A 26 0.17 4.94 5.08
N HIS A 27 -0.09 4.28 6.20
CA HIS A 27 0.18 4.80 7.52
C HIS A 27 1.49 4.27 8.07
N LEU A 28 2.44 5.16 8.29
CA LEU A 28 3.70 4.92 8.96
C LEU A 28 3.63 5.41 10.42
N THR A 29 4.56 4.96 11.23
CA THR A 29 4.67 5.35 12.63
C THR A 29 6.04 6.00 12.85
N ALA A 30 6.05 7.18 13.44
CA ALA A 30 7.26 7.94 13.75
C ALA A 30 7.13 8.59 15.11
N THR A 31 8.24 8.72 15.84
CA THR A 31 8.27 9.40 17.15
C THR A 31 7.93 10.89 17.06
N ASN A 32 8.13 11.48 15.87
CA ASN A 32 7.76 12.86 15.57
C ASN A 32 7.25 12.93 14.12
N ALA A 33 5.93 13.10 13.95
CA ALA A 33 5.29 13.12 12.65
C ALA A 33 5.78 14.27 11.76
N ARG A 34 6.03 15.45 12.34
CA ARG A 34 6.52 16.63 11.59
C ARG A 34 7.95 16.41 11.06
N GLU A 35 8.82 15.79 11.84
CA GLU A 35 10.17 15.43 11.40
C GLU A 35 10.10 14.41 10.27
N ALA A 36 9.23 13.39 10.39
CA ALA A 36 9.03 12.40 9.35
C ALA A 36 8.51 13.04 8.04
N VAL A 37 7.51 13.92 8.12
CA VAL A 37 7.04 14.68 6.95
C VAL A 37 8.16 15.48 6.31
N THR A 38 9.00 16.15 7.10
CA THR A 38 10.12 16.93 6.60
C THR A 38 11.15 16.03 5.91
N TRP A 39 11.49 14.89 6.52
CA TRP A 39 12.43 13.92 6.00
C TRP A 39 11.95 13.29 4.68
N TYR A 40 10.71 12.80 4.63
CA TYR A 40 10.15 12.19 3.44
C TYR A 40 10.00 13.19 2.29
N SER A 41 9.53 14.42 2.56
CA SER A 41 9.41 15.47 1.55
C SER A 41 10.77 15.89 1.00
N LYS A 42 11.81 15.95 1.86
CA LYS A 42 13.18 16.31 1.46
C LYS A 42 13.78 15.27 0.51
N HIS A 43 13.57 13.98 0.79
CA HIS A 43 14.25 12.89 0.08
C HIS A 43 13.45 12.33 -1.11
N PHE A 44 12.12 12.32 -1.02
CA PHE A 44 11.25 11.72 -2.04
C PHE A 44 10.33 12.74 -2.72
N GLY A 45 10.44 14.03 -2.36
CA GLY A 45 9.50 15.05 -2.84
C GLY A 45 8.11 14.89 -2.21
N GLY A 46 7.08 15.23 -2.98
CA GLY A 46 5.71 15.28 -2.49
C GLY A 46 5.40 16.59 -1.75
N ASN A 47 4.15 16.78 -1.39
CA ASN A 47 3.66 17.99 -0.76
C ASN A 47 3.30 17.74 0.71
N PRO A 48 3.97 18.39 1.67
CA PRO A 48 3.58 18.33 3.08
C PRO A 48 2.14 18.81 3.28
N GLY A 49 1.40 18.14 4.17
CA GLY A 49 0.04 18.51 4.47
C GLY A 49 -0.47 17.97 5.80
N SER A 50 -1.74 18.22 6.04
CA SER A 50 -2.48 17.79 7.22
C SER A 50 -3.80 17.16 6.82
N PHE A 51 -4.49 16.56 7.78
CA PHE A 51 -5.86 16.09 7.58
C PHE A 51 -6.78 17.31 7.43
N ASN A 52 -6.91 17.83 6.21
CA ASN A 52 -7.77 18.95 5.88
C ASN A 52 -8.48 18.66 4.57
N ARG A 53 -9.80 18.63 4.60
CA ARG A 53 -10.63 18.36 3.41
C ARG A 53 -11.39 19.60 2.90
N GLY A 54 -10.88 20.80 3.21
CA GLY A 54 -11.29 22.02 2.51
C GLY A 54 -12.55 22.72 3.01
N ASP A 55 -13.13 22.35 4.15
CA ASP A 55 -14.29 23.05 4.71
C ASP A 55 -13.90 24.27 5.55
N ALA A 56 -14.69 25.35 5.41
CA ALA A 56 -14.40 26.68 5.96
C ALA A 56 -14.45 26.78 7.51
N ASP A 57 -14.97 25.76 8.20
CA ASP A 57 -15.03 25.70 9.68
C ASP A 57 -13.89 24.84 10.27
N VAL A 58 -12.73 24.90 9.68
CA VAL A 58 -11.66 23.94 9.85
C VAL A 58 -10.94 24.08 11.19
N VAL A 59 -10.98 22.99 11.94
CA VAL A 59 -9.96 22.71 12.94
C VAL A 59 -8.62 22.58 12.20
N GLU A 60 -7.64 23.43 12.52
CA GLU A 60 -6.29 23.33 11.98
C GLU A 60 -5.63 22.04 12.53
N TYR A 61 -5.50 21.04 11.66
CA TYR A 61 -4.80 19.80 12.01
C TYR A 61 -3.29 19.98 11.82
N PRO A 62 -2.47 19.32 12.66
CA PRO A 62 -1.02 19.36 12.51
C PRO A 62 -0.59 18.71 11.18
N THR A 63 0.54 19.16 10.65
CA THR A 63 1.18 18.53 9.49
C THR A 63 1.62 17.12 9.88
N ASP A 64 0.99 16.10 9.27
CA ASP A 64 1.14 14.69 9.61
C ASP A 64 1.31 13.78 8.39
N ARG A 65 1.39 14.36 7.17
CA ARG A 65 1.45 13.58 5.93
C ARG A 65 2.20 14.27 4.80
N VAL A 66 2.58 13.44 3.82
CA VAL A 66 3.10 13.88 2.52
C VAL A 66 2.21 13.34 1.43
N PHE A 67 1.74 14.21 0.54
CA PHE A 67 0.95 13.85 -0.62
C PHE A 67 1.84 13.57 -1.84
N TYR A 68 1.59 12.45 -2.50
CA TYR A 68 2.17 12.04 -3.77
C TYR A 68 1.04 11.89 -4.80
N GLY A 69 0.63 13.01 -5.42
CA GLY A 69 -0.62 13.07 -6.19
C GLY A 69 -1.84 12.91 -5.28
N ASP A 70 -2.69 11.94 -5.60
CA ASP A 70 -3.89 11.62 -4.80
C ASP A 70 -3.62 10.67 -3.62
N LEU A 71 -2.38 10.18 -3.50
CA LEU A 71 -1.96 9.27 -2.44
C LEU A 71 -1.28 10.00 -1.31
N SER A 72 -1.41 9.51 -0.09
CA SER A 72 -0.71 10.06 1.05
C SER A 72 0.10 9.04 1.84
N VAL A 73 1.27 9.46 2.29
CA VAL A 73 2.04 8.79 3.35
C VAL A 73 1.76 9.55 4.63
N ILE A 74 1.06 8.91 5.57
CA ILE A 74 0.57 9.52 6.83
C ILE A 74 1.42 9.00 7.99
N PHE A 75 1.70 9.84 8.98
CA PHE A 75 2.54 9.48 10.12
C PHE A 75 1.76 9.56 11.44
N PHE A 76 1.67 8.41 12.14
CA PHE A 76 1.28 8.41 13.54
C PHE A 76 2.45 8.88 14.41
N GLU A 77 2.19 9.89 15.27
CA GLU A 77 3.18 10.34 16.25
C GLU A 77 3.17 9.42 17.48
N ARG A 78 4.01 8.40 17.44
CA ARG A 78 4.23 7.45 18.54
C ARG A 78 5.50 6.63 18.29
N GLU A 79 6.00 5.97 19.33
CA GLU A 79 7.06 4.98 19.18
C GLU A 79 6.55 3.73 18.45
N PRO A 80 7.16 3.30 17.33
CA PRO A 80 6.81 2.04 16.70
C PRO A 80 7.20 0.85 17.57
N THR A 81 6.37 -0.18 17.62
CA THR A 81 6.66 -1.41 18.36
C THR A 81 7.73 -2.29 17.72
N GLY A 82 8.20 -1.91 16.55
CA GLY A 82 9.26 -2.54 15.76
C GLY A 82 9.26 -2.05 14.32
N GLY A 83 10.27 -2.42 13.55
CA GLY A 83 10.40 -2.07 12.14
C GLY A 83 9.36 -2.75 11.25
N SER A 84 9.34 -2.40 9.95
CA SER A 84 8.47 -3.04 8.95
C SER A 84 8.99 -4.42 8.53
N VAL A 85 10.29 -4.64 8.58
CA VAL A 85 10.90 -5.94 8.22
C VAL A 85 10.34 -7.06 9.10
N GLY A 86 9.95 -8.16 8.46
CA GLY A 86 9.38 -9.34 9.14
C GLY A 86 7.89 -9.18 9.46
N THR A 87 7.20 -8.22 8.85
CA THR A 87 5.73 -8.10 8.90
C THR A 87 5.10 -8.44 7.54
N GLY A 88 3.78 -8.52 7.48
CA GLY A 88 3.05 -8.76 6.22
C GLY A 88 3.25 -7.66 5.17
N VAL A 89 3.69 -6.45 5.57
CA VAL A 89 4.12 -5.38 4.66
C VAL A 89 5.60 -5.11 4.90
N ASP A 90 6.46 -5.63 4.02
CA ASP A 90 7.93 -5.57 4.21
C ASP A 90 8.47 -4.16 3.97
N HIS A 91 8.09 -3.52 2.86
CA HIS A 91 8.61 -2.20 2.51
C HIS A 91 7.70 -1.37 1.60
N ILE A 92 8.03 -0.08 1.56
CA ILE A 92 7.51 0.89 0.60
C ILE A 92 8.60 1.22 -0.41
N GLY A 93 8.24 1.31 -1.70
CA GLY A 93 9.18 1.60 -2.78
C GLY A 93 9.02 3.00 -3.34
N PHE A 94 10.15 3.67 -3.58
CA PHE A 94 10.21 4.93 -4.31
C PHE A 94 11.10 4.79 -5.54
N SER A 95 10.58 5.21 -6.70
CA SER A 95 11.36 5.26 -7.92
C SER A 95 12.03 6.62 -8.07
N MET A 96 13.35 6.59 -8.07
CA MET A 96 14.22 7.77 -8.11
C MET A 96 15.32 7.59 -9.16
N ALA A 97 15.66 8.65 -9.85
CA ALA A 97 16.91 8.65 -10.62
C ALA A 97 18.11 8.70 -9.64
N ASN A 98 19.27 8.17 -10.06
CA ASN A 98 20.50 8.20 -9.26
C ASN A 98 20.36 7.55 -7.88
N VAL A 99 19.90 6.30 -7.84
CA VAL A 99 19.66 5.52 -6.61
C VAL A 99 20.81 5.61 -5.60
N GLU A 100 22.07 5.57 -6.06
CA GLU A 100 23.24 5.68 -5.15
C GLU A 100 23.32 7.04 -4.45
N GLU A 101 23.11 8.12 -5.19
CA GLU A 101 23.13 9.48 -4.63
C GLU A 101 22.01 9.67 -3.61
N VAL A 102 20.81 9.20 -3.95
CA VAL A 102 19.66 9.25 -3.03
C VAL A 102 19.95 8.42 -1.79
N ALA A 103 20.44 7.19 -1.93
CA ALA A 103 20.80 6.34 -0.79
C ALA A 103 21.83 7.04 0.13
N MET A 104 22.90 7.62 -0.44
CA MET A 104 23.90 8.35 0.36
C MET A 104 23.29 9.53 1.11
N ASN A 105 22.36 10.26 0.51
CA ASN A 105 21.65 11.36 1.16
C ASN A 105 20.77 10.89 2.33
N LEU A 106 20.09 9.75 2.16
CA LEU A 106 19.30 9.11 3.24
C LEU A 106 20.21 8.69 4.40
N LEU A 107 21.37 8.08 4.11
CA LEU A 107 22.34 7.67 5.14
C LEU A 107 22.91 8.88 5.90
N ALA A 108 23.18 9.98 5.21
CA ALA A 108 23.66 11.22 5.83
C ALA A 108 22.60 11.86 6.75
N ASP A 109 21.33 11.50 6.59
CA ASP A 109 20.17 12.05 7.32
C ASP A 109 19.49 11.00 8.23
N GLY A 110 20.28 10.09 8.78
CA GLY A 110 19.86 9.13 9.80
C GLY A 110 19.31 7.80 9.30
N GLY A 111 19.21 7.58 7.98
CA GLY A 111 18.86 6.28 7.41
C GLY A 111 19.97 5.24 7.60
N GLN A 112 19.64 3.97 7.41
CA GLN A 112 20.59 2.86 7.50
C GLN A 112 20.47 1.96 6.26
N GLN A 113 21.57 1.70 5.57
CA GLN A 113 21.59 0.81 4.41
C GLN A 113 21.38 -0.65 4.83
N ILE A 114 20.58 -1.38 4.06
CA ILE A 114 20.38 -2.81 4.18
C ILE A 114 20.97 -3.50 2.95
N GLY A 115 22.02 -4.30 3.15
CA GLY A 115 22.67 -5.02 2.07
C GLY A 115 23.41 -4.13 1.08
N ASP A 116 23.79 -4.71 -0.05
CA ASP A 116 24.46 -4.03 -1.14
C ASP A 116 23.45 -3.50 -2.18
N PHE A 117 23.93 -2.62 -3.06
CA PHE A 117 23.18 -2.28 -4.27
C PHE A 117 23.02 -3.52 -5.15
N VAL A 118 21.80 -3.72 -5.65
CA VAL A 118 21.48 -4.83 -6.56
C VAL A 118 20.93 -4.31 -7.88
N GLU A 119 20.93 -5.16 -8.89
CA GLU A 119 20.32 -4.88 -10.18
C GLU A 119 19.18 -5.87 -10.41
N PHE A 120 18.01 -5.38 -10.78
CA PHE A 120 16.83 -6.17 -11.09
C PHE A 120 16.21 -5.67 -12.40
N SER A 121 16.11 -6.54 -13.40
CA SER A 121 15.55 -6.19 -14.72
C SER A 121 16.17 -4.93 -15.36
N GLY A 122 17.48 -4.72 -15.17
CA GLY A 122 18.21 -3.55 -15.67
C GLY A 122 18.01 -2.27 -14.86
N MET A 123 17.30 -2.35 -13.72
CA MET A 123 17.09 -1.25 -12.80
C MET A 123 17.97 -1.42 -11.57
N LYS A 124 18.60 -0.33 -11.13
CA LYS A 124 19.35 -0.32 -9.88
C LYS A 124 18.42 -0.22 -8.69
N ILE A 125 18.72 -0.99 -7.65
CA ILE A 125 17.93 -1.06 -6.41
C ILE A 125 18.85 -0.90 -5.21
N ALA A 126 18.36 -0.20 -4.18
CA ALA A 126 18.95 -0.16 -2.86
C ALA A 126 17.86 -0.23 -1.79
N PHE A 127 18.19 -0.81 -0.63
CA PHE A 127 17.31 -0.83 0.52
C PHE A 127 17.90 0.00 1.66
N VAL A 128 17.05 0.82 2.27
CA VAL A 128 17.42 1.70 3.38
C VAL A 128 16.32 1.61 4.46
N LEU A 129 16.69 1.56 5.74
CA LEU A 129 15.76 1.88 6.82
C LEU A 129 15.69 3.39 6.98
N ASP A 130 14.48 3.92 7.16
CA ASP A 130 14.31 5.28 7.64
C ASP A 130 14.67 5.37 9.14
N PRO A 131 14.74 6.58 9.73
CA PRO A 131 15.08 6.74 11.15
C PRO A 131 14.11 6.07 12.14
N TRP A 132 12.92 5.65 11.68
CA TRP A 132 11.87 5.05 12.52
C TRP A 132 11.67 3.55 12.26
N GLY A 133 12.46 2.95 11.36
CA GLY A 133 12.47 1.52 11.10
C GLY A 133 11.58 1.06 9.94
N THR A 134 11.08 1.98 9.11
CA THR A 134 10.45 1.62 7.84
C THR A 134 11.51 1.24 6.83
N LYS A 135 11.41 0.05 6.24
CA LYS A 135 12.24 -0.34 5.12
C LYS A 135 11.73 0.33 3.84
N ILE A 136 12.64 0.95 3.12
CA ILE A 136 12.39 1.66 1.87
C ILE A 136 13.21 1.00 0.78
N GLU A 137 12.57 0.67 -0.35
CA GLU A 137 13.26 0.33 -1.59
C GLU A 137 13.42 1.57 -2.45
N LEU A 138 14.65 1.84 -2.86
CA LEU A 138 14.96 2.79 -3.93
C LEU A 138 15.12 2.02 -5.22
N ILE A 139 14.40 2.39 -6.27
CA ILE A 139 14.47 1.75 -7.57
C ILE A 139 14.59 2.80 -8.67
N ASP A 140 15.35 2.53 -9.73
CA ASP A 140 15.42 3.40 -10.91
C ASP A 140 14.50 2.91 -12.02
N ASP A 141 13.16 2.95 -11.79
CA ASP A 141 12.17 2.69 -12.83
C ASP A 141 11.78 4.01 -13.52
N PRO A 142 12.21 4.26 -14.78
CA PRO A 142 11.88 5.49 -15.49
C PRO A 142 10.39 5.59 -15.89
N ASP A 143 9.65 4.49 -15.91
CA ASP A 143 8.24 4.46 -16.32
C ASP A 143 7.30 4.99 -15.23
N THR A 144 7.72 4.86 -13.94
CA THR A 144 6.91 5.29 -12.79
C THR A 144 7.81 5.95 -11.74
N ARG A 145 7.85 7.27 -11.68
CA ARG A 145 8.65 8.03 -10.70
C ARG A 145 7.83 8.41 -9.46
N GLY A 146 8.52 8.54 -8.32
CA GLY A 146 7.92 8.88 -7.02
C GLY A 146 7.50 7.65 -6.22
N LEU A 147 6.39 7.73 -5.49
CA LEU A 147 5.84 6.58 -4.76
C LEU A 147 5.47 5.49 -5.76
N HIS A 148 6.15 4.34 -5.67
CA HIS A 148 6.17 3.34 -6.72
C HIS A 148 5.41 2.08 -6.36
N HIS A 149 5.68 1.50 -5.18
CA HIS A 149 5.03 0.24 -4.78
C HIS A 149 4.96 0.05 -3.27
N ILE A 150 4.08 -0.84 -2.88
CA ILE A 150 4.04 -1.48 -1.57
C ILE A 150 4.37 -2.94 -1.78
N HIS A 151 5.29 -3.49 -0.99
CA HIS A 151 5.73 -4.86 -1.12
C HIS A 151 5.29 -5.70 0.08
N LEU A 152 4.43 -6.67 -0.18
CA LEU A 152 3.95 -7.63 0.80
C LEU A 152 4.95 -8.79 0.93
N SER A 153 5.07 -9.31 2.15
CA SER A 153 5.80 -10.53 2.44
C SER A 153 4.80 -11.61 2.86
N SER A 154 4.72 -12.69 2.08
CA SER A 154 3.74 -13.74 2.31
C SER A 154 4.33 -15.14 2.08
N PRO A 155 3.92 -16.17 2.85
CA PRO A 155 4.22 -17.56 2.53
C PRO A 155 3.58 -18.01 1.22
N GLN A 156 2.45 -17.41 0.81
CA GLN A 156 1.67 -17.76 -0.38
C GLN A 156 1.29 -16.48 -1.18
N PRO A 157 2.25 -15.82 -1.86
CA PRO A 157 2.04 -14.51 -2.48
C PRO A 157 0.95 -14.49 -3.55
N GLN A 158 0.72 -15.60 -4.26
CA GLN A 158 -0.34 -15.68 -5.26
C GLN A 158 -1.73 -15.64 -4.60
N ASP A 159 -1.92 -16.39 -3.52
CA ASP A 159 -3.18 -16.42 -2.77
C ASP A 159 -3.43 -15.07 -2.09
N THR A 160 -2.36 -14.46 -1.57
CA THR A 160 -2.41 -13.11 -1.00
C THR A 160 -2.89 -12.09 -2.04
N LEU A 161 -2.29 -12.03 -3.23
CA LEU A 161 -2.73 -11.11 -4.27
C LEU A 161 -4.14 -11.42 -4.80
N ALA A 162 -4.53 -12.71 -4.88
CA ALA A 162 -5.88 -13.10 -5.24
C ALA A 162 -6.90 -12.55 -4.24
N TRP A 163 -6.60 -12.61 -2.93
CA TRP A 163 -7.44 -12.02 -1.90
C TRP A 163 -7.59 -10.49 -2.08
N TYR A 164 -6.49 -9.77 -2.34
CA TYR A 164 -6.57 -8.33 -2.61
C TYR A 164 -7.39 -8.01 -3.85
N GLN A 165 -7.28 -8.83 -4.90
CA GLN A 165 -8.12 -8.70 -6.10
C GLN A 165 -9.60 -8.94 -5.81
N ASP A 166 -9.94 -9.95 -5.00
CA ASP A 166 -11.33 -10.27 -4.64
C ASP A 166 -11.97 -9.15 -3.80
N ILE A 167 -11.21 -8.53 -2.90
CA ILE A 167 -11.70 -7.48 -1.99
C ILE A 167 -11.69 -6.09 -2.64
N PHE A 168 -10.61 -5.73 -3.32
CA PHE A 168 -10.40 -4.36 -3.83
C PHE A 168 -10.45 -4.27 -5.35
N GLY A 169 -10.68 -5.38 -6.04
CA GLY A 169 -10.67 -5.42 -7.50
C GLY A 169 -9.27 -5.28 -8.10
N GLY A 170 -9.22 -4.84 -9.36
CA GLY A 170 -7.97 -4.76 -10.12
C GLY A 170 -7.64 -6.05 -10.85
N GLU A 171 -6.51 -6.06 -11.56
CA GLU A 171 -6.02 -7.20 -12.32
C GLU A 171 -4.61 -7.58 -11.86
N ILE A 172 -4.41 -8.87 -11.59
CA ILE A 172 -3.07 -9.40 -11.30
C ILE A 172 -2.31 -9.50 -12.61
N VAL A 173 -1.20 -8.77 -12.69
CA VAL A 173 -0.30 -8.76 -13.85
C VAL A 173 1.10 -9.17 -13.43
N GLN A 174 1.96 -9.47 -14.42
CA GLN A 174 3.38 -9.66 -14.18
C GLN A 174 4.11 -8.32 -14.40
N TRP A 175 4.40 -7.59 -13.32
CA TRP A 175 5.18 -6.36 -13.43
C TRP A 175 6.57 -6.65 -14.00
N LYS A 176 6.95 -5.91 -15.04
CA LYS A 176 8.19 -6.14 -15.83
C LYS A 176 8.34 -7.61 -16.30
N GLY A 177 7.25 -8.37 -16.39
CA GLY A 177 7.25 -9.78 -16.78
C GLY A 177 7.80 -10.75 -15.72
N VAL A 178 8.02 -10.30 -14.48
CA VAL A 178 8.74 -11.07 -13.44
C VAL A 178 7.96 -11.19 -12.14
N LEU A 179 7.41 -10.09 -11.61
CA LEU A 179 6.76 -10.06 -10.31
C LEU A 179 5.25 -9.96 -10.43
N PRO A 180 4.47 -10.82 -9.76
CA PRO A 180 3.03 -10.66 -9.69
C PRO A 180 2.70 -9.38 -8.91
N ALA A 181 1.80 -8.58 -9.46
CA ALA A 181 1.41 -7.28 -8.89
C ALA A 181 0.02 -6.87 -9.31
N ILE A 182 -0.61 -5.98 -8.52
CA ILE A 182 -1.84 -5.28 -8.89
C ILE A 182 -1.51 -3.77 -8.88
N ASN A 183 -1.99 -3.03 -9.90
CA ASN A 183 -1.84 -1.58 -9.91
C ASN A 183 -3.08 -0.92 -9.30
N TYR A 184 -2.87 -0.17 -8.22
CA TYR A 184 -3.89 0.65 -7.57
C TYR A 184 -3.46 2.12 -7.63
N SER A 185 -4.21 2.96 -8.33
CA SER A 185 -3.95 4.42 -8.37
C SER A 185 -2.50 4.80 -8.72
N ASN A 186 -1.89 4.06 -9.66
CA ASN A 186 -0.48 4.19 -10.08
C ASN A 186 0.57 3.75 -9.04
N VAL A 187 0.18 3.06 -7.98
CA VAL A 187 1.07 2.36 -7.06
C VAL A 187 0.89 0.86 -7.23
N TRP A 188 1.99 0.14 -7.32
CA TRP A 188 1.97 -1.31 -7.41
C TRP A 188 1.84 -1.93 -6.02
N LEU A 189 0.89 -2.84 -5.84
CA LEU A 189 0.90 -3.79 -4.73
C LEU A 189 1.57 -5.07 -5.24
N MET A 190 2.73 -5.38 -4.70
CA MET A 190 3.53 -6.54 -5.06
C MET A 190 3.59 -7.52 -3.89
N ALA A 191 3.83 -8.80 -4.15
CA ALA A 191 4.01 -9.79 -3.10
C ALA A 191 5.18 -10.72 -3.43
N ALA A 192 6.07 -10.91 -2.45
CA ALA A 192 7.18 -11.85 -2.52
C ALA A 192 7.01 -12.97 -1.51
N GLN A 193 7.53 -14.15 -1.89
CA GLN A 193 7.49 -15.31 -1.01
C GLN A 193 8.50 -15.18 0.13
N THR A 194 8.03 -15.45 1.34
CA THR A 194 8.88 -15.67 2.51
C THR A 194 8.68 -17.07 3.08
N THR A 195 9.72 -17.61 3.68
CA THR A 195 9.66 -18.86 4.48
C THR A 195 9.58 -18.57 5.97
N GLU A 196 9.78 -17.32 6.36
CA GLU A 196 9.71 -16.86 7.75
C GLU A 196 8.26 -16.56 8.13
N SER A 197 7.95 -16.72 9.41
CA SER A 197 6.68 -16.24 9.93
C SER A 197 6.65 -14.71 9.94
N VAL A 198 5.58 -14.12 9.44
CA VAL A 198 5.40 -12.66 9.45
C VAL A 198 4.60 -12.21 10.67
N ALA A 199 4.95 -11.06 11.22
CA ALA A 199 4.21 -10.45 12.32
C ALA A 199 3.10 -9.53 11.78
N PRO A 200 2.01 -9.29 12.55
CA PRO A 200 1.02 -8.28 12.22
C PRO A 200 1.63 -6.89 12.08
N THR A 201 1.05 -6.06 11.21
CA THR A 201 1.55 -4.71 10.94
C THR A 201 1.15 -3.69 11.99
N GLN A 202 0.03 -3.91 12.71
CA GLN A 202 -0.49 -2.97 13.69
C GLN A 202 0.54 -2.54 14.74
N GLY A 203 0.78 -1.25 14.85
CA GLY A 203 1.74 -0.68 15.80
C GLY A 203 3.20 -0.67 15.33
N ARG A 204 3.52 -1.27 14.18
CA ARG A 204 4.86 -1.32 13.62
C ARG A 204 5.19 -0.02 12.88
N ALA A 205 6.43 0.10 12.39
CA ALA A 205 6.87 1.26 11.61
C ALA A 205 5.99 1.49 10.39
N MET A 206 5.49 0.42 9.75
CA MET A 206 4.43 0.46 8.74
C MET A 206 3.18 -0.18 9.37
N ASP A 207 2.22 0.67 9.78
CA ASP A 207 1.07 0.25 10.60
C ASP A 207 -0.06 -0.35 9.76
N HIS A 208 -0.46 0.32 8.70
CA HIS A 208 -1.53 -0.16 7.82
C HIS A 208 -1.52 0.47 6.43
N LEU A 209 -2.26 -0.16 5.54
CA LEU A 209 -2.56 0.30 4.19
C LEU A 209 -3.98 0.85 4.14
N GLY A 210 -4.28 1.77 3.23
CA GLY A 210 -5.60 2.40 3.13
C GLY A 210 -6.16 2.42 1.71
N TRP A 211 -7.46 2.09 1.57
CA TRP A 211 -8.23 2.22 0.33
C TRP A 211 -9.43 3.13 0.54
N ALA A 212 -9.86 3.82 -0.54
CA ALA A 212 -11.04 4.69 -0.51
C ALA A 212 -12.23 4.03 -1.21
N SER A 213 -13.29 3.75 -0.46
CA SER A 213 -14.55 3.24 -0.99
C SER A 213 -15.60 4.37 -1.07
N SER A 214 -16.39 4.39 -2.12
CA SER A 214 -17.52 5.31 -2.24
C SER A 214 -18.66 5.04 -1.26
N SER A 215 -18.70 3.83 -0.68
CA SER A 215 -19.71 3.40 0.31
C SER A 215 -19.16 2.26 1.15
N LEU A 216 -18.98 2.49 2.45
CA LEU A 216 -18.61 1.44 3.40
C LEU A 216 -19.73 0.41 3.62
N ASP A 217 -20.99 0.82 3.40
CA ASP A 217 -22.12 -0.11 3.52
C ASP A 217 -22.15 -1.11 2.37
N GLU A 218 -21.87 -0.67 1.13
CA GLU A 218 -21.72 -1.57 -0.02
C GLU A 218 -20.43 -2.39 0.07
N PHE A 219 -19.35 -1.78 0.54
CA PHE A 219 -18.09 -2.48 0.78
C PHE A 219 -18.26 -3.61 1.80
N GLY A 220 -19.01 -3.37 2.89
CA GLY A 220 -19.34 -4.41 3.87
C GLY A 220 -20.13 -5.59 3.27
N GLN A 221 -20.99 -5.34 2.27
CA GLN A 221 -21.66 -6.43 1.56
C GLN A 221 -20.66 -7.27 0.73
N ASN A 222 -19.67 -6.63 0.10
CA ASN A 222 -18.60 -7.33 -0.62
C ASN A 222 -17.75 -8.16 0.35
N LEU A 223 -17.42 -7.64 1.53
CA LEU A 223 -16.70 -8.40 2.55
C LEU A 223 -17.44 -9.68 2.96
N MET A 224 -18.75 -9.59 3.22
CA MET A 224 -19.57 -10.76 3.57
C MET A 224 -19.59 -11.83 2.47
N LEU A 225 -19.56 -11.44 1.20
CA LEU A 225 -19.49 -12.38 0.06
C LEU A 225 -18.15 -13.12 -0.03
N ASN A 226 -17.11 -12.58 0.59
CA ASN A 226 -15.76 -13.12 0.61
C ASN A 226 -15.36 -13.68 2.00
N ASP A 227 -16.34 -13.89 2.90
CA ASP A 227 -16.12 -14.39 4.26
C ASP A 227 -15.12 -13.54 5.08
N VAL A 228 -15.10 -12.21 4.83
CA VAL A 228 -14.29 -11.24 5.56
C VAL A 228 -15.17 -10.39 6.45
N GLU A 229 -14.72 -10.10 7.67
CA GLU A 229 -15.42 -9.26 8.64
C GLU A 229 -14.63 -7.97 8.91
N PHE A 230 -15.35 -6.91 9.31
CA PHE A 230 -14.68 -5.72 9.85
C PHE A 230 -13.99 -6.07 11.19
N SER A 231 -12.73 -5.74 11.32
CA SER A 231 -12.04 -5.72 12.63
C SER A 231 -12.37 -4.46 13.42
N MET A 232 -12.85 -3.41 12.73
CA MET A 232 -13.50 -2.24 13.29
C MET A 232 -14.63 -1.81 12.36
N GLU A 233 -15.86 -1.86 12.86
CA GLU A 233 -17.06 -1.44 12.12
C GLU A 233 -17.00 0.00 11.64
N PRO A 234 -17.69 0.34 10.53
CA PRO A 234 -17.75 1.68 10.01
C PRO A 234 -18.19 2.71 11.04
N ARG A 235 -17.42 3.77 11.20
CA ARG A 235 -17.72 4.88 12.13
C ARG A 235 -17.30 6.22 11.57
N SER A 236 -17.94 7.29 12.05
CA SER A 236 -17.53 8.65 11.72
C SER A 236 -16.20 9.00 12.35
N PHE A 237 -15.34 9.69 11.58
CA PHE A 237 -14.05 10.19 12.01
C PHE A 237 -13.70 11.48 11.25
N ARG A 238 -13.70 12.64 11.95
CA ARG A 238 -13.28 13.93 11.38
C ARG A 238 -13.97 14.30 10.06
N GLY A 239 -15.28 14.05 9.93
CA GLY A 239 -16.05 14.38 8.73
C GLY A 239 -16.02 13.30 7.63
N ILE A 240 -15.37 12.18 7.81
CA ILE A 240 -15.41 11.01 6.94
C ILE A 240 -15.90 9.80 7.70
N ARG A 241 -16.14 8.68 7.00
CA ARG A 241 -16.33 7.38 7.63
C ARG A 241 -15.09 6.51 7.42
N ILE A 242 -14.74 5.77 8.46
CA ILE A 242 -13.61 4.82 8.42
C ILE A 242 -14.02 3.47 8.96
N SER A 243 -13.38 2.42 8.50
CA SER A 243 -13.46 1.06 9.01
C SER A 243 -12.10 0.38 8.91
N PHE A 244 -11.94 -0.76 9.57
CA PHE A 244 -10.75 -1.59 9.41
C PHE A 244 -11.12 -3.03 9.13
N ILE A 245 -10.28 -3.68 8.34
CA ILE A 245 -10.28 -5.14 8.14
C ILE A 245 -8.87 -5.67 8.39
N GLU A 246 -8.75 -6.98 8.54
CA GLU A 246 -7.47 -7.67 8.57
C GLU A 246 -7.30 -8.45 7.27
N GLY A 247 -6.24 -8.12 6.52
CA GLY A 247 -5.84 -8.84 5.33
C GLY A 247 -4.95 -10.04 5.63
N PRO A 248 -4.55 -10.79 4.60
CA PRO A 248 -3.62 -11.89 4.75
C PRO A 248 -2.35 -11.48 5.49
N ASP A 249 -1.75 -12.44 6.19
CA ASP A 249 -0.46 -12.27 6.88
C ASP A 249 -0.45 -11.17 7.96
N GLY A 250 -1.64 -10.88 8.54
CA GLY A 250 -1.79 -9.89 9.60
C GLY A 250 -1.62 -8.43 9.13
N VAL A 251 -1.85 -8.17 7.86
CA VAL A 251 -1.85 -6.80 7.32
C VAL A 251 -3.11 -6.08 7.76
N ARG A 252 -2.96 -5.03 8.56
CA ARG A 252 -4.07 -4.15 8.92
C ARG A 252 -4.40 -3.24 7.76
N ILE A 253 -5.69 -3.09 7.45
CA ILE A 253 -6.17 -2.30 6.31
C ILE A 253 -7.27 -1.37 6.77
N GLU A 254 -7.12 -0.07 6.47
CA GLU A 254 -8.16 0.94 6.65
C GLU A 254 -8.95 1.10 5.35
N VAL A 255 -10.26 1.17 5.46
CA VAL A 255 -11.12 1.57 4.35
C VAL A 255 -11.80 2.87 4.73
N VAL A 256 -11.58 3.90 3.92
CA VAL A 256 -12.15 5.22 4.12
C VAL A 256 -13.28 5.47 3.14
N GLU A 257 -14.36 6.11 3.61
CA GLU A 257 -15.42 6.66 2.78
C GLU A 257 -15.30 8.19 2.86
N PRO A 258 -14.76 8.84 1.83
CA PRO A 258 -14.71 10.29 1.75
C PRO A 258 -16.13 10.88 1.67
N ASP A 259 -16.31 12.08 2.21
CA ASP A 259 -17.56 12.85 2.09
C ASP A 259 -17.87 13.24 0.64
#